data_1b2397187f92e4c761b9bbf9cbf2b2e4
#
_entry.id   1b2397187f92e4c761b9bbf9cbf2b2e4
#
_cell.length_a   1.000
_cell.length_b   1.000
_cell.length_c   1.000
_cell.angle_alpha   90.00
_cell.angle_beta   90.00
_cell.angle_gamma   90.00
#
_symmetry.space_group_name_H-M   'P 1'
#
loop_
_entity.id
_entity.type
_entity.pdbx_description
1 polymer ?
#
loop_
_entity_poly.entity_id
_entity_poly.type
_entity_poly.pdbx_seq_one_letter_code
_entity_poly.pdbx_strand_id
1 'polypeptide(L)'
;MKEYCFVIQPYDGGDFDNRYDDIIKPALESCGIEAYRVDRDPYVEIAVSVIEERIRDATLVIAEISMDNPNVWFELGYAMALEKPVIMLCDNMYRKGIFPFDISHRNVLVYRSGSIRDFNDCLEKLKERITAKLKRMNLTTQSEGITAEERLILKALSRDQKTAEAMTPEEKIKYKGYVR
;
A
#
# COMPACT_ATOMS: atom_id res chain seq x y z
N MET A 1 7.99 12.38 -7.11
CA MET A 1 7.47 11.08 -7.60
C MET A 1 5.97 11.07 -7.34
N LYS A 2 5.20 10.52 -8.27
CA LYS A 2 3.75 10.37 -8.11
C LYS A 2 3.46 9.40 -6.97
N GLU A 3 2.48 9.73 -6.13
CA GLU A 3 2.06 8.83 -5.05
C GLU A 3 1.36 7.61 -5.63
N TYR A 4 1.70 6.42 -5.15
CA TYR A 4 1.09 5.19 -5.63
C TYR A 4 0.76 4.23 -4.49
N CYS A 5 -0.20 3.35 -4.77
CA CYS A 5 -0.54 2.21 -3.94
C CYS A 5 0.05 0.93 -4.54
N PHE A 6 0.83 0.19 -3.76
CA PHE A 6 1.30 -1.13 -4.15
C PHE A 6 0.19 -2.16 -3.90
N VAL A 7 -0.16 -2.92 -4.94
CA VAL A 7 -1.24 -3.93 -4.84
C VAL A 7 -0.62 -5.33 -4.79
N ILE A 8 -0.81 -5.98 -3.67
CA ILE A 8 -0.39 -7.36 -3.37
C ILE A 8 -1.58 -8.27 -3.64
N GLN A 9 -1.47 -9.18 -4.59
CA GLN A 9 -2.50 -10.17 -4.89
C GLN A 9 -1.93 -11.39 -5.63
N PRO A 10 -2.64 -12.53 -5.67
CA PRO A 10 -2.28 -13.62 -6.58
C PRO A 10 -2.35 -13.16 -8.04
N TYR A 11 -1.44 -13.65 -8.87
CA TYR A 11 -1.48 -13.46 -10.32
C TYR A 11 -2.03 -14.74 -10.94
N ASP A 12 -3.28 -14.71 -11.39
CA ASP A 12 -3.98 -15.89 -11.87
C ASP A 12 -4.44 -15.82 -13.33
N GLY A 13 -4.28 -14.64 -13.96
CA GLY A 13 -4.78 -14.39 -15.31
C GLY A 13 -6.31 -14.46 -15.41
N GLY A 14 -7.01 -14.41 -14.28
CA GLY A 14 -8.43 -14.63 -14.18
C GLY A 14 -9.11 -13.71 -13.17
N ASP A 15 -9.72 -14.30 -12.14
CA ASP A 15 -10.60 -13.60 -11.21
C ASP A 15 -9.92 -12.46 -10.44
N PHE A 16 -8.68 -12.66 -9.97
CA PHE A 16 -7.96 -11.62 -9.24
C PHE A 16 -7.45 -10.51 -10.18
N ASP A 17 -7.09 -10.84 -11.41
CA ASP A 17 -6.72 -9.84 -12.42
C ASP A 17 -7.92 -8.98 -12.80
N ASN A 18 -9.10 -9.60 -13.02
CA ASN A 18 -10.35 -8.87 -13.27
C ASN A 18 -10.71 -7.95 -12.09
N ARG A 19 -10.55 -8.42 -10.84
CA ARG A 19 -10.79 -7.58 -9.64
C ARG A 19 -9.85 -6.40 -9.55
N TYR A 20 -8.60 -6.59 -9.94
CA TYR A 20 -7.67 -5.46 -10.01
C TYR A 20 -8.16 -4.42 -11.02
N ASP A 21 -8.50 -4.86 -12.24
CA ASP A 21 -8.90 -3.96 -13.32
C ASP A 21 -10.28 -3.32 -13.08
N ASP A 22 -11.24 -4.05 -12.49
CA ASP A 22 -12.62 -3.60 -12.34
C ASP A 22 -12.92 -2.92 -11.00
N ILE A 23 -12.15 -3.19 -9.93
CA ILE A 23 -12.43 -2.70 -8.58
C ILE A 23 -11.26 -1.93 -8.00
N ILE A 24 -10.07 -2.57 -7.87
CA ILE A 24 -8.98 -2.00 -7.08
C ILE A 24 -8.41 -0.76 -7.76
N LYS A 25 -8.07 -0.89 -9.04
CA LYS A 25 -7.51 0.21 -9.83
C LYS A 25 -8.48 1.39 -9.94
N PRO A 26 -9.77 1.21 -10.33
CA PRO A 26 -10.72 2.31 -10.37
C PRO A 26 -10.96 2.98 -9.01
N ALA A 27 -10.96 2.21 -7.90
CA ALA A 27 -11.09 2.77 -6.57
C ALA A 27 -9.92 3.69 -6.22
N LEU A 28 -8.69 3.26 -6.49
CA LEU A 28 -7.48 4.04 -6.25
C LEU A 28 -7.43 5.30 -7.11
N GLU A 29 -7.69 5.17 -8.40
CA GLU A 29 -7.69 6.29 -9.35
C GLU A 29 -8.75 7.35 -8.97
N SER A 30 -9.94 6.93 -8.52
CA SER A 30 -10.97 7.85 -8.04
C SER A 30 -10.57 8.61 -6.77
N CYS A 31 -9.64 8.08 -6.00
CA CYS A 31 -9.05 8.72 -4.81
C CYS A 31 -7.76 9.50 -5.11
N GLY A 32 -7.38 9.62 -6.38
CA GLY A 32 -6.21 10.39 -6.82
C GLY A 32 -4.86 9.71 -6.56
N ILE A 33 -4.85 8.39 -6.34
CA ILE A 33 -3.63 7.61 -6.12
C ILE A 33 -3.45 6.59 -7.24
N GLU A 34 -2.21 6.42 -7.72
CA GLU A 34 -1.91 5.47 -8.79
C GLU A 34 -1.92 4.03 -8.28
N ALA A 35 -2.56 3.12 -9.02
CA ALA A 35 -2.48 1.69 -8.74
C ALA A 35 -1.20 1.10 -9.37
N TYR A 36 -0.38 0.41 -8.58
CA TYR A 36 0.84 -0.23 -9.05
C TYR A 36 0.84 -1.72 -8.73
N ARG A 37 1.06 -2.53 -9.75
CA ARG A 37 1.35 -3.97 -9.66
C ARG A 37 2.66 -4.25 -10.37
N VAL A 38 3.54 -5.02 -9.74
CA VAL A 38 4.88 -5.28 -10.26
C VAL A 38 4.86 -6.08 -11.57
N ASP A 39 3.92 -7.01 -11.73
CA ASP A 39 3.75 -7.84 -12.93
C ASP A 39 3.17 -7.08 -14.14
N ARG A 40 2.63 -5.89 -13.91
CA ARG A 40 2.12 -4.99 -14.97
C ARG A 40 3.13 -3.90 -15.36
N ASP A 41 4.30 -3.87 -14.73
CA ASP A 41 5.36 -2.93 -15.05
C ASP A 41 6.33 -3.54 -16.08
N PRO A 42 6.27 -3.11 -17.36
CA PRO A 42 7.09 -3.70 -18.44
C PRO A 42 8.58 -3.36 -18.34
N TYR A 43 8.95 -2.45 -17.44
CA TYR A 43 10.34 -1.99 -17.27
C TYR A 43 11.05 -2.66 -16.11
N VAL A 44 10.38 -3.58 -15.41
CA VAL A 44 10.90 -4.19 -14.19
C VAL A 44 11.00 -5.72 -14.37
N GLU A 45 12.20 -6.27 -14.15
CA GLU A 45 12.33 -7.69 -13.88
C GLU A 45 11.83 -7.98 -12.45
N ILE A 46 10.91 -8.96 -12.34
CA ILE A 46 10.33 -9.32 -11.05
C ILE A 46 11.39 -10.02 -10.20
N ALA A 47 12.03 -9.26 -9.33
CA ALA A 47 12.93 -9.77 -8.30
C ALA A 47 12.41 -9.38 -6.91
N VAL A 48 12.69 -10.18 -5.90
CA VAL A 48 12.25 -9.93 -4.52
C VAL A 48 12.72 -8.55 -4.04
N SER A 49 13.95 -8.16 -4.35
CA SER A 49 14.49 -6.84 -3.98
C SER A 49 13.71 -5.67 -4.60
N VAL A 50 13.20 -5.83 -5.83
CA VAL A 50 12.38 -4.83 -6.50
C VAL A 50 11.01 -4.73 -5.81
N ILE A 51 10.38 -5.86 -5.49
CA ILE A 51 9.12 -5.91 -4.75
C ILE A 51 9.27 -5.18 -3.40
N GLU A 52 10.33 -5.50 -2.66
CA GLU A 52 10.64 -4.87 -1.37
C GLU A 52 10.82 -3.36 -1.49
N GLU A 53 11.56 -2.90 -2.50
CA GLU A 53 11.75 -1.47 -2.78
C GLU A 53 10.41 -0.80 -3.10
N ARG A 54 9.61 -1.40 -3.99
CA ARG A 54 8.31 -0.85 -4.37
C ARG A 54 7.33 -0.81 -3.20
N ILE A 55 7.30 -1.81 -2.34
CA ILE A 55 6.51 -1.78 -1.10
C ILE A 55 7.00 -0.68 -0.17
N ARG A 56 8.33 -0.55 0.01
CA ARG A 56 8.93 0.49 0.86
C ARG A 56 8.56 1.89 0.41
N ASP A 57 8.51 2.11 -0.89
CA ASP A 57 8.26 3.42 -1.49
C ASP A 57 6.77 3.77 -1.65
N ALA A 58 5.91 2.77 -1.61
CA ALA A 58 4.47 2.97 -1.73
C ALA A 58 3.91 3.88 -0.63
N THR A 59 2.96 4.73 -1.00
CA THR A 59 2.18 5.55 -0.05
C THR A 59 1.19 4.70 0.72
N LEU A 60 0.57 3.74 0.05
CA LEU A 60 -0.44 2.83 0.58
C LEU A 60 -0.18 1.42 0.04
N VAL A 61 -0.62 0.40 0.76
CA VAL A 61 -0.60 -0.98 0.29
C VAL A 61 -2.02 -1.55 0.36
N ILE A 62 -2.45 -2.21 -0.70
CA ILE A 62 -3.66 -3.06 -0.70
C ILE A 62 -3.20 -4.50 -0.81
N ALA A 63 -3.74 -5.39 0.05
CA ALA A 63 -3.44 -6.82 0.02
C ALA A 63 -4.71 -7.65 -0.11
N GLU A 64 -4.82 -8.42 -1.18
CA GLU A 64 -5.89 -9.38 -1.41
C GLU A 64 -5.52 -10.73 -0.80
N ILE A 65 -6.16 -11.06 0.32
CA ILE A 65 -5.83 -12.21 1.17
C ILE A 65 -6.88 -13.34 1.12
N SER A 66 -7.68 -13.39 0.06
CA SER A 66 -8.72 -14.41 -0.11
C SER A 66 -8.18 -15.83 -0.16
N MET A 67 -6.98 -16.00 -0.74
CA MET A 67 -6.31 -17.28 -0.85
C MET A 67 -5.06 -17.35 0.05
N ASP A 68 -4.70 -18.57 0.45
CA ASP A 68 -3.45 -18.83 1.18
C ASP A 68 -2.26 -18.89 0.19
N ASN A 69 -1.92 -17.71 -0.36
CA ASN A 69 -0.78 -17.56 -1.24
C ASN A 69 0.45 -17.12 -0.42
N PRO A 70 1.55 -17.92 -0.41
CA PRO A 70 2.73 -17.62 0.39
C PRO A 70 3.42 -16.31 -0.01
N ASN A 71 3.39 -15.92 -1.29
CA ASN A 71 3.97 -14.67 -1.74
C ASN A 71 3.16 -13.47 -1.21
N VAL A 72 1.83 -13.54 -1.25
CA VAL A 72 0.95 -12.52 -0.68
C VAL A 72 1.21 -12.35 0.82
N TRP A 73 1.37 -13.44 1.56
CA TRP A 73 1.67 -13.38 3.00
C TRP A 73 3.05 -12.80 3.29
N PHE A 74 4.06 -13.15 2.49
CA PHE A 74 5.40 -12.58 2.60
C PHE A 74 5.41 -11.08 2.39
N GLU A 75 4.84 -10.61 1.27
CA GLU A 75 4.77 -9.21 0.90
C GLU A 75 3.94 -8.39 1.91
N LEU A 76 2.81 -8.94 2.37
CA LEU A 76 1.99 -8.32 3.41
C LEU A 76 2.75 -8.20 4.73
N GLY A 77 3.45 -9.24 5.15
CA GLY A 77 4.31 -9.22 6.35
C GLY A 77 5.40 -8.17 6.24
N TYR A 78 6.04 -8.07 5.09
CA TYR A 78 7.06 -7.05 4.82
C TYR A 78 6.48 -5.63 4.87
N ALA A 79 5.31 -5.40 4.25
CA ALA A 79 4.62 -4.10 4.33
C ALA A 79 4.26 -3.72 5.77
N MET A 80 3.83 -4.70 6.58
CA MET A 80 3.51 -4.47 7.99
C MET A 80 4.75 -4.17 8.83
N ALA A 81 5.87 -4.86 8.58
CA ALA A 81 7.14 -4.61 9.27
C ALA A 81 7.68 -3.20 8.99
N LEU A 82 7.38 -2.65 7.81
CA LEU A 82 7.67 -1.26 7.44
C LEU A 82 6.62 -0.26 7.92
N GLU A 83 5.66 -0.69 8.74
CA GLU A 83 4.56 0.14 9.26
C GLU A 83 3.74 0.83 8.14
N LYS A 84 3.70 0.24 6.96
CA LYS A 84 2.92 0.79 5.85
C LYS A 84 1.43 0.85 6.19
N PRO A 85 0.71 1.88 5.72
CA PRO A 85 -0.75 1.88 5.74
C PRO A 85 -1.26 0.75 4.84
N VAL A 86 -1.86 -0.28 5.43
CA VAL A 86 -2.37 -1.44 4.68
C VAL A 86 -3.89 -1.47 4.72
N ILE A 87 -4.52 -1.79 3.58
CA ILE A 87 -5.92 -2.20 3.45
C ILE A 87 -5.92 -3.66 3.00
N MET A 88 -6.52 -4.53 3.79
CA MET A 88 -6.68 -5.94 3.43
C MET A 88 -8.08 -6.20 2.88
N LEU A 89 -8.14 -6.92 1.77
CA LEU A 89 -9.35 -7.38 1.09
C LEU A 89 -9.46 -8.89 1.22
N CYS A 90 -10.68 -9.38 1.40
CA CYS A 90 -10.95 -10.81 1.42
C CYS A 90 -12.32 -11.12 0.82
N ASP A 91 -12.34 -11.91 -0.24
CA ASP A 91 -13.57 -12.44 -0.80
C ASP A 91 -14.05 -13.64 0.03
N ASN A 92 -15.27 -13.53 0.55
CA ASN A 92 -15.87 -14.60 1.35
C ASN A 92 -16.28 -15.85 0.54
N MET A 93 -16.22 -15.78 -0.79
CA MET A 93 -16.42 -16.97 -1.64
C MET A 93 -15.21 -17.89 -1.59
N TYR A 94 -14.01 -17.34 -1.39
CA TYR A 94 -12.75 -18.10 -1.28
C TYR A 94 -12.40 -18.41 0.17
N ARG A 95 -12.60 -17.47 1.09
CA ARG A 95 -12.28 -17.62 2.50
C ARG A 95 -13.48 -17.30 3.39
N LYS A 96 -14.00 -18.31 4.08
CA LYS A 96 -15.19 -18.20 4.96
C LYS A 96 -14.86 -17.66 6.36
N GLY A 97 -14.15 -16.52 6.44
CA GLY A 97 -14.03 -15.76 7.69
C GLY A 97 -12.98 -16.26 8.70
N ILE A 98 -12.23 -17.32 8.42
CA ILE A 98 -11.15 -17.77 9.31
C ILE A 98 -9.83 -17.15 8.83
N PHE A 99 -9.32 -16.20 9.60
CA PHE A 99 -8.04 -15.56 9.34
C PHE A 99 -6.93 -16.16 10.23
N PRO A 100 -5.66 -16.18 9.74
CA PRO A 100 -4.52 -16.47 10.58
C PRO A 100 -4.52 -15.61 11.85
N PHE A 101 -3.96 -16.12 12.94
CA PHE A 101 -3.95 -15.46 14.25
C PHE A 101 -3.44 -14.01 14.16
N ASP A 102 -2.34 -13.78 13.44
CA ASP A 102 -1.72 -12.45 13.31
C ASP A 102 -2.59 -11.43 12.52
N ILE A 103 -3.57 -11.91 11.77
CA ILE A 103 -4.50 -11.09 10.98
C ILE A 103 -5.88 -10.99 11.63
N SER A 104 -6.25 -11.94 12.50
CA SER A 104 -7.59 -12.05 13.09
C SER A 104 -8.07 -10.80 13.84
N HIS A 105 -7.13 -10.01 14.36
CA HIS A 105 -7.42 -8.75 15.10
C HIS A 105 -7.41 -7.51 14.21
N ARG A 106 -7.15 -7.66 12.91
CA ARG A 106 -7.05 -6.55 11.98
C ARG A 106 -8.35 -6.32 11.23
N ASN A 107 -8.54 -5.09 10.78
CA ASN A 107 -9.74 -4.72 10.03
C ASN A 107 -9.60 -5.11 8.56
N VAL A 108 -10.17 -6.25 8.19
CA VAL A 108 -10.23 -6.75 6.81
C VAL A 108 -11.53 -6.30 6.15
N LEU A 109 -11.47 -5.82 4.91
CA LEU A 109 -12.64 -5.57 4.10
C LEU A 109 -13.09 -6.91 3.48
N VAL A 110 -14.05 -7.54 4.10
CA VAL A 110 -14.67 -8.75 3.55
C VAL A 110 -15.72 -8.35 2.52
N TYR A 111 -15.63 -8.92 1.33
CA TYR A 111 -16.57 -8.66 0.24
C TYR A 111 -17.09 -9.95 -0.40
N ARG A 112 -18.02 -9.83 -1.33
CA ARG A 112 -18.55 -10.91 -2.17
C ARG A 112 -18.24 -10.61 -3.63
N SER A 113 -18.12 -11.66 -4.42
CA SER A 113 -17.89 -11.59 -5.87
C SER A 113 -18.95 -12.33 -6.70
N GLY A 114 -20.13 -12.55 -6.13
CA GLY A 114 -21.19 -13.33 -6.77
C GLY A 114 -22.03 -12.56 -7.79
N SER A 115 -21.97 -11.23 -7.81
CA SER A 115 -22.79 -10.39 -8.69
C SER A 115 -22.16 -9.04 -8.96
N ILE A 116 -22.62 -8.35 -10.03
CA ILE A 116 -22.23 -6.95 -10.33
C ILE A 116 -22.51 -6.02 -9.15
N ARG A 117 -23.59 -6.26 -8.41
CA ARG A 117 -23.92 -5.47 -7.22
C ARG A 117 -22.87 -5.65 -6.13
N ASP A 118 -22.40 -6.89 -5.90
CA ASP A 118 -21.38 -7.18 -4.91
C ASP A 118 -20.05 -6.47 -5.26
N PHE A 119 -19.70 -6.40 -6.55
CA PHE A 119 -18.53 -5.67 -7.04
C PHE A 119 -18.65 -4.17 -6.81
N ASN A 120 -19.82 -3.58 -7.13
CA ASN A 120 -20.06 -2.16 -6.88
C ASN A 120 -20.01 -1.82 -5.39
N ASP A 121 -20.60 -2.67 -4.54
CA ASP A 121 -20.55 -2.53 -3.07
C ASP A 121 -19.09 -2.59 -2.56
N CYS A 122 -18.30 -3.49 -3.11
CA CYS A 122 -16.87 -3.60 -2.76
C CYS A 122 -16.09 -2.35 -3.17
N LEU A 123 -16.29 -1.88 -4.41
CA LEU A 123 -15.65 -0.68 -4.94
C LEU A 123 -15.92 0.54 -4.07
N GLU A 124 -17.18 0.80 -3.70
CA GLU A 124 -17.54 1.96 -2.87
C GLU A 124 -16.94 1.85 -1.46
N LYS A 125 -17.02 0.70 -0.80
CA LYS A 125 -16.40 0.46 0.51
C LYS A 125 -14.88 0.60 0.45
N LEU A 126 -14.26 0.19 -0.64
CA LEU A 126 -12.81 0.33 -0.83
C LEU A 126 -12.42 1.81 -0.97
N LYS A 127 -13.16 2.61 -1.76
CA LYS A 127 -12.97 4.07 -1.86
C LYS A 127 -13.07 4.76 -0.51
N GLU A 128 -14.08 4.42 0.28
CA GLU A 128 -14.23 4.95 1.64
C GLU A 128 -13.01 4.65 2.51
N ARG A 129 -12.50 3.41 2.47
CA ARG A 129 -11.33 3.01 3.24
C ARG A 129 -10.04 3.68 2.77
N ILE A 130 -9.84 3.80 1.45
CA ILE A 130 -8.69 4.52 0.89
C ILE A 130 -8.72 5.98 1.36
N THR A 131 -9.86 6.65 1.19
CA THR A 131 -10.04 8.05 1.59
C THR A 131 -9.78 8.25 3.09
N ALA A 132 -10.32 7.37 3.94
CA ALA A 132 -10.09 7.43 5.38
C ALA A 132 -8.61 7.23 5.76
N LYS A 133 -7.92 6.30 5.09
CA LYS A 133 -6.48 6.07 5.30
C LYS A 133 -5.64 7.28 4.89
N LEU A 134 -5.87 7.83 3.69
CA LEU A 134 -5.16 9.00 3.19
C LEU A 134 -5.40 10.23 4.09
N LYS A 135 -6.65 10.46 4.51
CA LYS A 135 -6.98 11.54 5.43
C LYS A 135 -6.25 11.40 6.78
N ARG A 136 -6.20 10.18 7.33
CA ARG A 136 -5.48 9.94 8.59
C ARG A 136 -3.98 10.20 8.46
N MET A 137 -3.37 9.81 7.35
CA MET A 137 -1.96 10.08 7.08
C MET A 137 -1.67 11.57 7.00
N ASN A 138 -2.51 12.34 6.30
CA ASN A 138 -2.38 13.79 6.19
C ASN A 138 -2.54 14.48 7.56
N LEU A 139 -3.48 14.03 8.38
CA LEU A 139 -3.66 14.54 9.75
C LEU A 139 -2.44 14.25 10.65
N THR A 140 -1.86 13.05 10.55
CA THR A 140 -0.65 12.70 11.30
C THR A 140 0.52 13.57 10.88
N THR A 141 0.70 13.82 9.59
CA THR A 141 1.74 14.72 9.06
C THR A 141 1.58 16.15 9.58
N GLN A 142 0.34 16.64 9.65
CA GLN A 142 0.06 17.98 10.20
C GLN A 142 0.28 18.07 11.71
N SER A 143 -0.07 17.03 12.46
CA SER A 143 0.10 17.00 13.92
C SER A 143 1.56 16.89 14.35
N GLU A 144 2.42 16.34 13.51
CA GLU A 144 3.88 16.26 13.73
C GLU A 144 4.62 17.54 13.31
N GLY A 145 3.91 18.54 12.76
CA GLY A 145 4.49 19.81 12.31
C GLY A 145 5.42 19.68 11.11
N ILE A 146 5.42 18.52 10.46
CA ILE A 146 6.26 18.23 9.29
C ILE A 146 5.48 18.58 8.03
N THR A 147 5.99 19.54 7.27
CA THR A 147 5.42 19.92 5.97
C THR A 147 5.56 18.79 4.94
N ALA A 148 4.77 18.85 3.86
CA ALA A 148 4.89 17.91 2.74
C ALA A 148 6.30 17.93 2.11
N GLU A 149 6.95 19.11 2.07
CA GLU A 149 8.32 19.28 1.59
C GLU A 149 9.34 18.61 2.53
N GLU A 150 9.21 18.82 3.83
CA GLU A 150 10.07 18.20 4.84
C GLU A 150 9.94 16.68 4.82
N ARG A 151 8.73 16.15 4.58
CA ARG A 151 8.51 14.72 4.41
C ARG A 151 9.19 14.16 3.17
N LEU A 152 9.17 14.90 2.05
CA LEU A 152 9.84 14.51 0.82
C LEU A 152 11.36 14.46 1.02
N ILE A 153 11.90 15.44 1.73
CA ILE A 153 13.32 15.52 2.09
C ILE A 153 13.72 14.37 3.03
N LEU A 154 12.94 14.09 4.08
CA LEU A 154 13.17 12.96 4.98
C LEU A 154 13.13 11.62 4.25
N LYS A 155 12.18 11.46 3.33
CA LYS A 155 12.07 10.27 2.48
C LYS A 155 13.27 10.12 1.53
N ALA A 156 13.77 11.21 1.00
CA ALA A 156 15.00 11.23 0.19
C ALA A 156 16.25 10.88 1.02
N LEU A 157 16.35 11.43 2.23
CA LEU A 157 17.44 11.17 3.16
C LEU A 157 17.49 9.72 3.66
N SER A 158 16.34 9.10 3.86
CA SER A 158 16.26 7.68 4.26
C SER A 158 16.68 6.71 3.15
N ARG A 159 16.69 7.17 1.89
CA ARG A 159 17.06 6.36 0.72
C ARG A 159 18.55 6.38 0.40
N ASP A 160 19.25 7.45 0.77
CA ASP A 160 20.64 7.63 0.40
C ASP A 160 21.44 8.28 1.53
N GLN A 161 22.23 7.46 2.25
CA GLN A 161 23.17 7.94 3.25
C GLN A 161 24.16 8.99 2.68
N LYS A 162 24.52 8.88 1.39
CA LYS A 162 25.38 9.85 0.71
C LYS A 162 24.71 11.22 0.59
N THR A 163 23.39 11.27 0.40
CA THR A 163 22.63 12.53 0.35
C THR A 163 22.65 13.23 1.71
N ALA A 164 22.55 12.48 2.80
CA ALA A 164 22.67 13.02 4.15
C ALA A 164 24.08 13.55 4.47
N GLU A 165 25.13 12.95 3.91
CA GLU A 165 26.51 13.41 4.05
C GLU A 165 26.77 14.68 3.22
N ALA A 166 26.09 14.87 2.09
CA ALA A 166 26.22 16.02 1.20
C ALA A 166 25.49 17.27 1.69
N MET A 167 24.68 17.18 2.75
CA MET A 167 23.96 18.33 3.31
C MET A 167 24.88 19.33 3.98
N THR A 168 24.53 20.61 3.86
CA THR A 168 25.20 21.68 4.58
C THR A 168 25.04 21.55 6.10
N PRO A 169 25.95 22.14 6.90
CA PRO A 169 25.83 22.13 8.36
C PRO A 169 24.48 22.69 8.87
N GLU A 170 23.95 23.72 8.21
CA GLU A 170 22.68 24.34 8.56
C GLU A 170 21.48 23.42 8.28
N GLU A 171 21.49 22.72 7.15
CA GLU A 171 20.50 21.71 6.81
C GLU A 171 20.53 20.52 7.78
N LYS A 172 21.73 20.05 8.15
CA LYS A 172 21.91 18.99 9.16
C LYS A 172 21.35 19.39 10.53
N ILE A 173 21.49 20.63 10.94
CA ILE A 173 20.95 21.14 12.21
C ILE A 173 19.43 21.15 12.15
N LYS A 174 18.84 21.63 11.05
CA LYS A 174 17.39 21.70 10.86
C LYS A 174 16.74 20.32 10.94
N TYR A 175 17.41 19.28 10.45
CA TYR A 175 16.86 17.92 10.39
C TYR A 175 17.38 16.95 11.46
N LYS A 176 18.31 17.39 12.33
CA LYS A 176 18.89 16.55 13.41
C LYS A 176 17.87 15.98 14.40
N GLY A 177 16.69 16.60 14.50
CA GLY A 177 15.58 16.12 15.35
C GLY A 177 14.74 15.00 14.73
N TYR A 178 14.87 14.75 13.42
CA TYR A 178 14.04 13.81 12.65
C TYR A 178 14.77 12.50 12.31
N VAL A 179 16.08 12.42 12.57
CA VAL A 179 16.92 11.24 12.32
C VAL A 179 17.29 10.62 13.68
N ARG A 180 16.37 9.86 14.26
CA ARG A 180 16.63 8.98 15.41
C ARG A 180 16.05 7.60 15.13
#